data_4f9079a841e4cb3ecf0cc19f99097c73
#
_entry.id   4f9079a841e4cb3ecf0cc19f99097c73
#
_cell.length_a   1.000
_cell.length_b   1.000
_cell.length_c   1.000
_cell.angle_alpha   90.00
_cell.angle_beta   90.00
_cell.angle_gamma   90.00
#
_symmetry.space_group_name_H-M   'P 1'
#
loop_
_entity.id
_entity.type
_entity.pdbx_description
1 polymer ?
#
loop_
_entity_poly.entity_id
_entity_poly.type
_entity_poly.pdbx_seq_one_letter_code
_entity_poly.pdbx_strand_id
1 'polypeptide(L)'
;MNDEEQAKYLANLYHVVIADGDVDRVEERVFDEVRRDIRAGYLETQKAKEAAGKEGFQAELVGRWSERVANLEDMLFVALCNGVVDPAEKNAIRQYARRLGIDQAQFSVIQEETKRRYAEFQRRL
;
A
#
# COMPACT_ATOMS: atom_id res chain seq x y z
N MET A 1 -5.99 -11.81 9.34
CA MET A 1 -5.57 -12.35 8.03
C MET A 1 -4.69 -13.57 8.24
N ASN A 2 -4.83 -14.58 7.40
CA ASN A 2 -3.92 -15.72 7.39
C ASN A 2 -2.62 -15.35 6.65
N ASP A 3 -1.64 -16.27 6.61
CA ASP A 3 -0.34 -16.01 6.00
C ASP A 3 -0.44 -15.64 4.52
N GLU A 4 -1.31 -16.33 3.78
CA GLU A 4 -1.51 -16.04 2.36
C GLU A 4 -2.09 -14.65 2.13
N GLU A 5 -3.05 -14.26 2.95
CA GLU A 5 -3.65 -12.93 2.89
C GLU A 5 -2.65 -11.84 3.27
N GLN A 6 -1.81 -12.09 4.27
CA GLN A 6 -0.74 -11.16 4.64
C GLN A 6 0.23 -10.95 3.48
N ALA A 7 0.61 -12.01 2.79
CA ALA A 7 1.49 -11.91 1.63
C ALA A 7 0.85 -11.09 0.51
N LYS A 8 -0.44 -11.28 0.25
CA LYS A 8 -1.17 -10.50 -0.76
C LYS A 8 -1.29 -9.03 -0.37
N TYR A 9 -1.58 -8.76 0.90
CA TYR A 9 -1.66 -7.41 1.44
C TYR A 9 -0.34 -6.65 1.21
N LEU A 10 0.75 -7.28 1.57
CA LEU A 10 2.08 -6.70 1.40
C LEU A 10 2.49 -6.59 -0.07
N ALA A 11 2.07 -7.53 -0.92
CA ALA A 11 2.36 -7.45 -2.36
C ALA A 11 1.70 -6.23 -2.99
N ASN A 12 0.44 -5.95 -2.64
CA ASN A 12 -0.26 -4.76 -3.09
C ASN A 12 0.49 -3.48 -2.70
N LEU A 13 0.95 -3.46 -1.45
CA LEU A 13 1.69 -2.32 -0.91
C LEU A 13 3.05 -2.17 -1.60
N TYR A 14 3.79 -3.25 -1.73
CA TYR A 14 5.12 -3.22 -2.34
C TYR A 14 5.07 -2.86 -3.82
N HIS A 15 3.99 -3.20 -4.50
CA HIS A 15 3.76 -2.79 -5.88
C HIS A 15 3.77 -1.26 -6.01
N VAL A 16 3.20 -0.57 -5.04
CA VAL A 16 3.25 0.90 -4.99
C VAL A 16 4.69 1.39 -4.75
N VAL A 17 5.41 0.72 -3.84
CA VAL A 17 6.81 1.09 -3.52
C VAL A 17 7.69 1.06 -4.76
N ILE A 18 7.53 0.06 -5.63
CA ILE A 18 8.40 -0.13 -6.80
C ILE A 18 7.82 0.40 -8.10
N ALA A 19 6.63 1.01 -8.08
CA ALA A 19 5.89 1.37 -9.29
C ALA A 19 6.63 2.36 -10.21
N ASP A 20 7.43 3.24 -9.65
CA ASP A 20 8.20 4.23 -10.41
C ASP A 20 9.61 3.75 -10.81
N GLY A 21 9.97 2.54 -10.41
CA GLY A 21 11.30 1.98 -10.68
C GLY A 21 12.37 2.33 -9.64
N ASP A 22 12.09 3.26 -8.75
CA ASP A 22 12.98 3.63 -7.66
C ASP A 22 12.40 3.20 -6.32
N VAL A 23 13.27 2.75 -5.42
CA VAL A 23 12.85 2.38 -4.06
C VAL A 23 13.39 3.43 -3.10
N ASP A 24 12.49 4.23 -2.56
CA ASP A 24 12.81 5.25 -1.57
C ASP A 24 12.97 4.64 -0.19
N ARG A 25 13.94 5.15 0.60
CA ARG A 25 14.18 4.66 1.96
C ARG A 25 12.99 4.85 2.88
N VAL A 26 12.28 5.97 2.72
CA VAL A 26 11.11 6.28 3.54
C VAL A 26 9.99 5.32 3.21
N GLU A 27 9.77 5.04 1.93
CA GLU A 27 8.77 4.05 1.50
C GLU A 27 9.08 2.65 2.04
N GLU A 28 10.34 2.23 1.96
CA GLU A 28 10.77 0.94 2.53
C GLU A 28 10.55 0.88 4.04
N ARG A 29 10.83 1.96 4.73
CA ARG A 29 10.61 2.05 6.18
C ARG A 29 9.13 1.92 6.53
N VAL A 30 8.27 2.61 5.79
CA VAL A 30 6.82 2.52 6.00
C VAL A 30 6.32 1.12 5.67
N PHE A 31 6.80 0.53 4.59
CA PHE A 31 6.49 -0.86 4.25
C PHE A 31 6.83 -1.80 5.41
N ASP A 32 8.01 -1.65 5.99
CA ASP A 32 8.45 -2.47 7.11
C ASP A 32 7.59 -2.26 8.36
N GLU A 33 7.17 -1.03 8.64
CA GLU A 33 6.26 -0.75 9.74
C GLU A 33 4.90 -1.42 9.55
N VAL A 34 4.34 -1.37 8.34
CA VAL A 34 3.08 -2.05 8.03
C VAL A 34 3.23 -3.57 8.19
N ARG A 35 4.34 -4.12 7.72
CA ARG A 35 4.65 -5.54 7.89
C ARG A 35 4.60 -5.94 9.37
N ARG A 36 5.19 -5.15 10.22
CA ARG A 36 5.18 -5.39 11.68
C ARG A 36 3.78 -5.28 12.26
N ASP A 37 3.03 -4.27 11.84
CA ASP A 37 1.67 -4.04 12.33
C ASP A 37 0.72 -5.19 12.02
N ILE A 38 0.84 -5.78 10.83
CA ILE A 38 0.03 -6.94 10.47
C ILE A 38 0.66 -8.26 10.90
N ARG A 39 1.83 -8.20 11.54
CA ARG A 39 2.57 -9.37 12.06
C ARG A 39 2.96 -10.38 11.00
N ALA A 40 3.29 -9.90 9.82
CA ALA A 40 3.76 -10.77 8.73
C ALA A 40 5.21 -11.19 8.98
N GLY A 41 5.50 -12.45 8.71
CA GLY A 41 6.82 -13.01 8.87
C GLY A 41 7.73 -12.77 7.66
N TYR A 42 8.95 -13.25 7.77
CA TYR A 42 9.96 -13.10 6.72
C TYR A 42 9.53 -13.77 5.41
N LEU A 43 8.99 -14.98 5.47
CA LEU A 43 8.61 -15.74 4.28
C LEU A 43 7.47 -15.04 3.52
N GLU A 44 6.46 -14.58 4.22
CA GLU A 44 5.32 -13.85 3.63
C GLU A 44 5.80 -12.56 2.99
N THR A 45 6.75 -11.87 3.64
CA THR A 45 7.34 -10.64 3.12
C THR A 45 8.12 -10.89 1.83
N GLN A 46 8.93 -11.96 1.78
CA GLN A 46 9.67 -12.30 0.57
C GLN A 46 8.75 -12.71 -0.58
N LYS A 47 7.72 -13.49 -0.29
CA LYS A 47 6.70 -13.84 -1.29
C LYS A 47 6.02 -12.61 -1.85
N ALA A 48 5.70 -11.65 -0.98
CA ALA A 48 5.07 -10.39 -1.39
C ALA A 48 5.96 -9.60 -2.34
N LYS A 49 7.23 -9.45 -2.02
CA LYS A 49 8.18 -8.73 -2.85
C LYS A 49 8.38 -9.40 -4.21
N GLU A 50 8.49 -10.71 -4.23
CA GLU A 50 8.61 -11.48 -5.48
C GLU A 50 7.37 -11.32 -6.35
N ALA A 51 6.18 -11.45 -5.76
CA ALA A 51 4.92 -11.32 -6.49
C ALA A 51 4.76 -9.91 -7.09
N ALA A 52 5.03 -8.89 -6.30
CA ALA A 52 4.90 -7.50 -6.73
C ALA A 52 5.89 -7.13 -7.84
N GLY A 53 7.05 -7.79 -7.88
CA GLY A 53 8.07 -7.54 -8.89
C GLY A 53 7.82 -8.25 -10.22
N LYS A 54 6.83 -9.13 -10.30
CA LYS A 54 6.55 -9.85 -11.55
C LYS A 54 5.83 -8.95 -12.54
N GLU A 55 6.19 -9.12 -13.81
CA GLU A 55 5.50 -8.44 -14.90
C GLU A 55 4.03 -8.84 -14.91
N GLY A 56 3.15 -7.86 -15.11
CA GLY A 56 1.72 -8.10 -15.14
C GLY A 56 1.06 -8.24 -13.77
N PHE A 57 1.78 -7.96 -12.69
CA PHE A 57 1.18 -8.00 -11.36
C PHE A 57 -0.03 -7.09 -11.26
N GLN A 58 -1.10 -7.60 -10.67
CA GLN A 58 -2.29 -6.82 -10.35
C GLN A 58 -2.62 -7.01 -8.87
N ALA A 59 -2.95 -5.91 -8.20
CA ALA A 59 -3.35 -5.96 -6.80
C ALA A 59 -4.61 -6.81 -6.63
N GLU A 60 -4.62 -7.65 -5.60
CA GLU A 60 -5.75 -8.51 -5.27
C GLU A 60 -6.49 -7.97 -4.06
N LEU A 61 -7.82 -8.11 -4.07
CA LEU A 61 -8.62 -7.77 -2.90
C LEU A 61 -8.33 -8.77 -1.78
N VAL A 62 -8.03 -8.26 -0.58
CA VAL A 62 -7.52 -9.09 0.52
C VAL A 62 -8.46 -9.00 1.72
N GLY A 63 -8.94 -10.15 2.17
CA GLY A 63 -9.67 -10.26 3.43
C GLY A 63 -11.05 -9.62 3.41
N ARG A 64 -11.45 -9.10 4.58
CA ARG A 64 -12.73 -8.43 4.78
C ARG A 64 -12.69 -7.00 4.26
N TRP A 65 -13.84 -6.36 4.19
CA TRP A 65 -13.95 -4.98 3.76
C TRP A 65 -13.01 -4.03 4.52
N SER A 66 -12.97 -4.14 5.85
CA SER A 66 -12.09 -3.30 6.66
C SER A 66 -10.62 -3.49 6.33
N GLU A 67 -10.21 -4.71 6.02
CA GLU A 67 -8.83 -5.02 5.64
C GLU A 67 -8.51 -4.51 4.25
N ARG A 68 -9.46 -4.56 3.35
CA ARG A 68 -9.31 -4.01 1.98
C ARG A 68 -9.17 -2.50 2.01
N VAL A 69 -9.97 -1.82 2.83
CA VAL A 69 -9.86 -0.36 3.00
C VAL A 69 -8.53 0.01 3.65
N ALA A 70 -8.12 -0.73 4.68
CA ALA A 70 -6.83 -0.52 5.33
C ALA A 70 -5.67 -0.69 4.33
N ASN A 71 -5.76 -1.67 3.44
CA ASN A 71 -4.76 -1.89 2.40
C ASN A 71 -4.67 -0.68 1.46
N LEU A 72 -5.81 -0.15 1.03
CA LEU A 72 -5.86 1.06 0.21
C LEU A 72 -5.25 2.26 0.94
N GLU A 73 -5.58 2.43 2.22
CA GLU A 73 -5.03 3.51 3.04
C GLU A 73 -3.51 3.41 3.15
N ASP A 74 -2.99 2.21 3.37
CA ASP A 74 -1.54 1.99 3.45
C ASP A 74 -0.86 2.23 2.10
N MET A 75 -1.49 1.84 0.99
CA MET A 75 -0.98 2.13 -0.35
C MET A 75 -0.87 3.63 -0.60
N LEU A 76 -1.90 4.39 -0.23
CA LEU A 76 -1.88 5.86 -0.33
C LEU A 76 -0.81 6.48 0.57
N PHE A 77 -0.67 5.96 1.78
CA PHE A 77 0.32 6.46 2.73
C PHE A 77 1.74 6.29 2.19
N VAL A 78 2.05 5.12 1.65
CA VAL A 78 3.36 4.86 1.03
C VAL A 78 3.60 5.82 -0.13
N ALA A 79 2.60 6.02 -0.98
CA ALA A 79 2.72 6.92 -2.13
C ALA A 79 3.00 8.37 -1.72
N LEU A 80 2.48 8.81 -0.57
CA LEU A 80 2.71 10.17 -0.07
C LEU A 80 4.08 10.34 0.60
N CYS A 81 4.73 9.26 1.02
CA CYS A 81 5.93 9.33 1.86
C CYS A 81 7.14 9.96 1.18
N ASN A 82 7.21 10.00 -0.14
CA ASN A 82 8.28 10.68 -0.86
C ASN A 82 7.92 12.11 -1.28
N GLY A 83 6.74 12.59 -0.87
CA GLY A 83 6.29 13.95 -1.12
C GLY A 83 5.72 14.21 -2.51
N VAL A 84 5.93 13.32 -3.47
CA VAL A 84 5.42 13.44 -4.83
C VAL A 84 4.83 12.10 -5.24
N VAL A 85 3.53 12.09 -5.56
CA VAL A 85 2.88 10.86 -6.02
C VAL A 85 3.17 10.68 -7.52
N ASP A 86 3.94 9.65 -7.82
CA ASP A 86 4.25 9.29 -9.21
C ASP A 86 2.99 8.83 -9.93
N PRO A 87 2.83 9.14 -11.26
CA PRO A 87 1.66 8.68 -12.02
C PRO A 87 1.44 7.17 -11.99
N ALA A 88 2.50 6.36 -11.99
CA ALA A 88 2.38 4.91 -11.93
C ALA A 88 1.82 4.44 -10.58
N GLU A 89 2.31 5.02 -9.47
CA GLU A 89 1.79 4.76 -8.13
C GLU A 89 0.32 5.15 -8.02
N LYS A 90 -0.02 6.32 -8.51
CA LYS A 90 -1.39 6.84 -8.52
C LYS A 90 -2.34 5.94 -9.31
N ASN A 91 -1.90 5.43 -10.45
CA ASN A 91 -2.68 4.53 -11.26
C ASN A 91 -2.96 3.20 -10.55
N ALA A 92 -1.95 2.61 -9.92
CA ALA A 92 -2.10 1.38 -9.16
C ALA A 92 -3.14 1.53 -8.03
N ILE A 93 -3.07 2.64 -7.31
CA ILE A 93 -3.99 2.94 -6.20
C ILE A 93 -5.42 3.12 -6.71
N ARG A 94 -5.59 3.87 -7.81
CA ARG A 94 -6.91 4.09 -8.40
C ARG A 94 -7.55 2.80 -8.90
N GLN A 95 -6.77 1.92 -9.51
CA GLN A 95 -7.27 0.63 -9.97
C GLN A 95 -7.76 -0.21 -8.80
N TYR A 96 -7.02 -0.23 -7.71
CA TYR A 96 -7.42 -0.95 -6.50
C TYR A 96 -8.71 -0.37 -5.92
N ALA A 97 -8.80 0.96 -5.80
CA ALA A 97 -9.99 1.63 -5.30
C ALA A 97 -11.23 1.33 -6.14
N ARG A 98 -11.09 1.32 -7.47
CA ARG A 98 -12.18 0.95 -8.38
C ARG A 98 -12.66 -0.47 -8.15
N ARG A 99 -11.76 -1.39 -7.96
CA ARG A 99 -12.10 -2.80 -7.70
C ARG A 99 -12.81 -2.98 -6.37
N LEU A 100 -12.54 -2.10 -5.40
CA LEU A 100 -13.26 -2.06 -4.13
C LEU A 100 -14.68 -1.49 -4.27
N GLY A 101 -14.98 -0.81 -5.37
CA GLY A 101 -16.24 -0.12 -5.55
C GLY A 101 -16.32 1.21 -4.78
N ILE A 102 -15.18 1.78 -4.44
CA ILE A 102 -15.11 3.07 -3.73
C ILE A 102 -15.35 4.19 -4.74
N ASP A 103 -16.32 5.06 -4.45
CA ASP A 103 -16.62 6.22 -5.27
C ASP A 103 -15.65 7.39 -4.99
N GLN A 104 -15.75 8.45 -5.80
CA GLN A 104 -14.86 9.60 -5.68
C GLN A 104 -15.01 10.31 -4.33
N ALA A 105 -16.22 10.41 -3.79
CA ALA A 105 -16.44 11.04 -2.49
C ALA A 105 -15.79 10.25 -1.37
N GLN A 106 -15.95 8.94 -1.37
CA GLN A 106 -15.30 8.04 -0.41
C GLN A 106 -13.78 8.10 -0.53
N PHE A 107 -13.28 8.09 -1.75
CA PHE A 107 -11.85 8.16 -2.01
C PHE A 107 -11.25 9.48 -1.47
N SER A 108 -11.96 10.59 -1.66
CA SER A 108 -11.52 11.90 -1.15
C SER A 108 -11.41 11.91 0.38
N VAL A 109 -12.34 11.26 1.08
CA VAL A 109 -12.27 11.14 2.55
C VAL A 109 -11.02 10.34 2.94
N ILE A 110 -10.77 9.22 2.28
CA ILE A 110 -9.59 8.39 2.54
C ILE A 110 -8.30 9.19 2.28
N GLN A 111 -8.25 9.97 1.21
CA GLN A 111 -7.10 10.81 0.92
C GLN A 111 -6.84 11.84 2.02
N GLU A 112 -7.88 12.50 2.52
CA GLU A 112 -7.74 13.49 3.59
C GLU A 112 -7.23 12.87 4.88
N GLU A 113 -7.76 11.70 5.27
CA GLU A 113 -7.28 10.98 6.43
C GLU A 113 -5.82 10.55 6.27
N THR A 114 -5.46 10.09 5.08
CA THR A 114 -4.08 9.69 4.77
C THR A 114 -3.11 10.86 4.85
N LYS A 115 -3.52 12.04 4.38
CA LYS A 115 -2.72 13.26 4.49
C LYS A 115 -2.46 13.64 5.95
N ARG A 116 -3.45 13.49 6.81
CA ARG A 116 -3.29 13.74 8.26
C ARG A 116 -2.29 12.77 8.88
N ARG A 117 -2.42 11.49 8.54
CA ARG A 117 -1.50 10.44 8.98
C ARG A 117 -0.07 10.75 8.53
N TYR A 118 0.09 11.19 7.28
CA TYR A 118 1.39 11.56 6.72
C TYR A 118 1.98 12.77 7.45
N ALA A 119 1.19 13.78 7.75
CA ALA A 119 1.64 14.96 8.49
C ALA A 119 2.15 14.58 9.88
N GLU A 120 1.47 13.69 10.59
CA GLU A 120 1.91 13.18 11.88
C GLU A 120 3.19 12.36 11.77
N PHE A 121 3.29 11.54 10.73
CA PHE A 121 4.49 10.74 10.46
C PHE A 121 5.69 11.65 10.24
N GLN A 122 5.55 12.73 9.49
CA GLN A 122 6.62 13.70 9.25
C GLN A 122 7.12 14.35 10.55
N ARG A 123 6.24 14.59 11.51
CA ARG A 123 6.63 15.16 12.80
C ARG A 123 7.50 14.23 13.62
N ARG A 124 7.45 12.93 13.36
CA ARG A 124 8.22 11.92 14.08
C ARG A 124 9.55 11.56 13.41
N LEU A 125 9.78 12.07 12.21
CA LEU A 125 11.04 11.83 11.50
C LEU A 125 12.22 12.64 12.02
#